data_ba73370ea6a7421fe17f5df70377a253
#
_entry.id   ba73370ea6a7421fe17f5df70377a253
#
_cell.length_a   1.000
_cell.length_b   1.000
_cell.length_c   1.000
_cell.angle_alpha   90.00
_cell.angle_beta   90.00
_cell.angle_gamma   90.00
#
_symmetry.space_group_name_H-M   'P 1'
#
loop_
_entity.id
_entity.type
_entity.pdbx_description
1 polymer ?
#
loop_
_entity_poly.entity_id
_entity_poly.type
_entity_poly.pdbx_seq_one_letter_code
_entity_poly.pdbx_strand_id
1 'polypeptide(L)'
;MNYYEKLNLAIKNSITDRNLEYQLKYFDEIAKLAEIIVENTPDLERQSYNVEVPIEESIEMTTDFFKSIKKEYSEMFLNILQEKNYDTKNDYSVKFHPGDCKNKSEVRKDGTVDIDYFSTLEDVFTITHEITHKFSQPKNQNSTIKEFLGETSTISMEFLLEDYLINNSYYDKNEISIYKNNRLHETVDDAGAILFERELLKLYQKSNGNLTQDVLLDYLNSMNKDSKLYSLFFERGEKYLNSIVRTGALSFPQRERYVIGTIIASDFHSKIKEDPAEVQKLSYLIDVLGHSDITSSTDLKTLEKIGIPIVKDGDIKVTDETISKLTTCYEEEVISCESYKDSKGSKNM
;
A
#
# COMPACT_ATOMS: atom_id res chain seq x y z
N MET A 1 -0.03 -35.12 2.33
CA MET A 1 -1.08 -34.09 2.37
C MET A 1 -1.26 -33.57 0.94
N ASN A 2 -2.45 -33.72 0.37
CA ASN A 2 -2.77 -33.22 -0.96
C ASN A 2 -2.93 -31.68 -0.96
N TYR A 3 -3.17 -31.08 -2.13
CA TYR A 3 -3.27 -29.62 -2.30
C TYR A 3 -4.37 -29.02 -1.41
N TYR A 4 -5.57 -29.59 -1.43
CA TYR A 4 -6.71 -29.07 -0.66
C TYR A 4 -6.58 -29.28 0.84
N GLU A 5 -5.92 -30.37 1.27
CA GLU A 5 -5.57 -30.57 2.67
C GLU A 5 -4.61 -29.46 3.16
N LYS A 6 -3.62 -29.08 2.34
CA LYS A 6 -2.69 -27.96 2.67
C LYS A 6 -3.43 -26.63 2.71
N LEU A 7 -4.32 -26.37 1.76
CA LEU A 7 -5.14 -25.16 1.70
C LEU A 7 -6.02 -25.04 2.95
N ASN A 8 -6.77 -26.10 3.29
CA ASN A 8 -7.61 -26.12 4.48
C ASN A 8 -6.81 -25.93 5.78
N LEU A 9 -5.61 -26.50 5.85
CA LEU A 9 -4.73 -26.32 6.99
C LEU A 9 -4.21 -24.87 7.07
N ALA A 10 -3.82 -24.28 5.94
CA ALA A 10 -3.36 -22.88 5.89
C ALA A 10 -4.45 -21.92 6.35
N ILE A 11 -5.69 -22.11 5.88
CA ILE A 11 -6.84 -21.31 6.30
C ILE A 11 -7.08 -21.49 7.81
N LYS A 12 -7.11 -22.74 8.29
CA LYS A 12 -7.29 -23.06 9.71
C LYS A 12 -6.23 -22.38 10.59
N ASN A 13 -4.97 -22.38 10.16
CA ASN A 13 -3.88 -21.76 10.91
C ASN A 13 -4.00 -20.21 10.94
N SER A 14 -4.63 -19.62 9.91
CA SER A 14 -4.84 -18.17 9.84
C SER A 14 -6.05 -17.72 10.66
N ILE A 15 -6.97 -18.63 10.95
CA ILE A 15 -8.10 -18.38 11.86
C ILE A 15 -7.56 -18.62 13.27
N THR A 16 -7.12 -17.56 13.95
CA THR A 16 -6.75 -17.65 15.35
C THR A 16 -7.98 -17.96 16.20
N ASP A 17 -7.80 -18.56 17.38
CA ASP A 17 -8.87 -18.92 18.34
C ASP A 17 -9.78 -17.77 18.81
N ARG A 18 -9.52 -16.55 18.31
CA ARG A 18 -10.35 -15.37 18.49
C ARG A 18 -11.45 -15.37 17.43
N ASN A 19 -12.60 -15.93 17.80
CA ASN A 19 -13.90 -15.71 17.18
C ASN A 19 -13.85 -15.41 15.67
N LEU A 20 -13.99 -16.44 14.82
CA LEU A 20 -14.05 -16.35 13.35
C LEU A 20 -15.05 -15.26 12.88
N GLU A 21 -16.15 -15.09 13.62
CA GLU A 21 -17.18 -14.08 13.34
C GLU A 21 -16.63 -12.66 13.45
N TYR A 22 -15.79 -12.37 14.44
CA TYR A 22 -15.13 -11.08 14.57
C TYR A 22 -14.11 -10.82 13.43
N GLN A 23 -13.35 -11.85 13.07
CA GLN A 23 -12.41 -11.76 11.96
C GLN A 23 -13.14 -11.52 10.63
N LEU A 24 -14.23 -12.26 10.37
CA LEU A 24 -15.04 -12.05 9.17
C LEU A 24 -15.65 -10.65 9.11
N LYS A 25 -16.13 -10.14 10.25
CA LYS A 25 -16.65 -8.76 10.31
C LYS A 25 -15.57 -7.73 9.97
N TYR A 26 -14.37 -7.88 10.53
CA TYR A 26 -13.25 -7.00 10.20
C TYR A 26 -12.86 -7.12 8.72
N PHE A 27 -12.78 -8.34 8.20
CA PHE A 27 -12.55 -8.60 6.76
C PHE A 27 -13.61 -7.94 5.88
N ASP A 28 -14.87 -7.98 6.27
CA ASP A 28 -15.95 -7.34 5.50
C ASP A 28 -15.79 -5.81 5.48
N GLU A 29 -15.32 -5.17 6.56
CA GLU A 29 -15.04 -3.73 6.56
C GLU A 29 -13.87 -3.38 5.62
N ILE A 30 -12.78 -4.15 5.65
CA ILE A 30 -11.63 -3.90 4.77
C ILE A 30 -11.95 -4.25 3.32
N ALA A 31 -12.76 -5.27 3.08
CA ALA A 31 -13.20 -5.65 1.74
C ALA A 31 -13.97 -4.54 1.03
N LYS A 32 -14.73 -3.71 1.75
CA LYS A 32 -15.38 -2.53 1.17
C LYS A 32 -14.37 -1.55 0.56
N LEU A 33 -13.21 -1.37 1.20
CA LEU A 33 -12.12 -0.55 0.68
C LEU A 33 -11.44 -1.21 -0.53
N ALA A 34 -11.25 -2.52 -0.47
CA ALA A 34 -10.72 -3.30 -1.60
C ALA A 34 -11.66 -3.26 -2.82
N GLU A 35 -12.97 -3.28 -2.60
CA GLU A 35 -13.98 -3.12 -3.66
C GLU A 35 -13.86 -1.76 -4.36
N ILE A 36 -13.61 -0.66 -3.63
CA ILE A 36 -13.36 0.66 -4.23
C ILE A 36 -12.21 0.57 -5.24
N ILE A 37 -11.10 -0.05 -4.86
CA ILE A 37 -9.93 -0.19 -5.72
C ILE A 37 -10.24 -1.03 -6.97
N VAL A 38 -10.81 -2.22 -6.79
CA VAL A 38 -11.06 -3.13 -7.91
C VAL A 38 -12.08 -2.55 -8.89
N GLU A 39 -13.15 -1.95 -8.40
CA GLU A 39 -14.21 -1.44 -9.27
C GLU A 39 -13.80 -0.15 -10.03
N ASN A 40 -12.97 0.68 -9.43
CA ASN A 40 -12.64 2.00 -10.00
C ASN A 40 -11.26 2.06 -10.67
N THR A 41 -10.43 1.01 -10.60
CA THR A 41 -9.19 0.96 -11.37
C THR A 41 -9.44 0.31 -12.73
N PRO A 42 -9.07 0.95 -13.85
CA PRO A 42 -9.17 0.33 -15.17
C PRO A 42 -8.20 -0.85 -15.31
N ASP A 43 -8.39 -1.64 -16.37
CA ASP A 43 -7.43 -2.70 -16.70
C ASP A 43 -6.10 -2.04 -17.10
N LEU A 44 -5.09 -2.23 -16.27
CA LEU A 44 -3.76 -1.66 -16.45
C LEU A 44 -2.76 -2.77 -16.78
N GLU A 45 -1.92 -2.51 -17.78
CA GLU A 45 -0.75 -3.32 -18.05
C GLU A 45 0.49 -2.68 -17.42
N ARG A 46 1.35 -3.50 -16.84
CA ARG A 46 2.65 -3.02 -16.37
C ARG A 46 3.49 -2.51 -17.54
N GLN A 47 4.12 -1.37 -17.33
CA GLN A 47 4.99 -0.71 -18.30
C GLN A 47 6.43 -0.70 -17.79
N SER A 48 7.38 -0.78 -18.73
CA SER A 48 8.80 -0.65 -18.40
C SER A 48 9.19 0.81 -18.24
N TYR A 49 10.04 1.11 -17.27
CA TYR A 49 10.67 2.42 -17.14
C TYR A 49 11.71 2.62 -18.23
N ASN A 50 11.69 3.80 -18.84
CA ASN A 50 12.60 4.13 -19.94
C ASN A 50 13.61 5.24 -19.58
N VAL A 51 13.47 5.80 -18.36
CA VAL A 51 14.32 6.89 -17.89
C VAL A 51 15.33 6.30 -16.91
N GLU A 52 16.61 6.49 -17.22
CA GLU A 52 17.70 6.16 -16.32
C GLU A 52 17.91 7.31 -15.34
N VAL A 53 17.91 7.00 -14.06
CA VAL A 53 18.10 7.96 -12.96
C VAL A 53 19.22 7.44 -12.06
N PRO A 54 20.42 8.08 -12.10
CA PRO A 54 21.50 7.73 -11.20
C PRO A 54 21.09 7.84 -9.73
N ILE A 55 21.64 6.99 -8.88
CA ILE A 55 21.27 6.96 -7.45
C ILE A 55 21.55 8.29 -6.75
N GLU A 56 22.61 8.99 -7.13
CA GLU A 56 22.95 10.31 -6.60
C GLU A 56 21.88 11.34 -6.92
N GLU A 57 21.33 11.30 -8.15
CA GLU A 57 20.24 12.16 -8.59
C GLU A 57 18.92 11.81 -7.86
N SER A 58 18.63 10.52 -7.66
CA SER A 58 17.49 10.08 -6.85
C SER A 58 17.57 10.59 -5.41
N ILE A 59 18.75 10.56 -4.80
CA ILE A 59 18.99 11.09 -3.45
C ILE A 59 18.80 12.61 -3.42
N GLU A 60 19.30 13.34 -4.41
CA GLU A 60 19.15 14.80 -4.50
C GLU A 60 17.68 15.19 -4.61
N MET A 61 16.93 14.60 -5.55
CA MET A 61 15.50 14.85 -5.72
C MET A 61 14.70 14.55 -4.46
N THR A 62 14.97 13.41 -3.82
CA THR A 62 14.30 13.04 -2.56
C THR A 62 14.62 14.04 -1.43
N THR A 63 15.88 14.52 -1.36
CA THR A 63 16.29 15.53 -0.37
C THR A 63 15.53 16.83 -0.57
N ASP A 64 15.43 17.32 -1.80
CA ASP A 64 14.75 18.55 -2.14
C ASP A 64 13.23 18.43 -1.95
N PHE A 65 12.67 17.28 -2.28
CA PHE A 65 11.26 16.98 -2.00
C PHE A 65 10.98 17.03 -0.49
N PHE A 66 11.72 16.30 0.33
CA PHE A 66 11.54 16.34 1.79
C PHE A 66 11.66 17.76 2.36
N LYS A 67 12.60 18.56 1.84
CA LYS A 67 12.76 19.96 2.21
C LYS A 67 11.55 20.80 1.86
N SER A 68 10.86 20.51 0.76
CA SER A 68 9.63 21.20 0.36
C SER A 68 8.45 20.88 1.28
N ILE A 69 8.42 19.69 1.89
CA ILE A 69 7.39 19.29 2.85
C ILE A 69 7.70 19.89 4.24
N LYS A 70 8.90 19.63 4.74
CA LYS A 70 9.37 20.11 6.05
C LYS A 70 10.89 20.05 6.10
N LYS A 71 11.53 21.17 6.42
CA LYS A 71 13.00 21.29 6.43
C LYS A 71 13.67 20.20 7.28
N GLU A 72 13.07 19.88 8.42
CA GLU A 72 13.55 18.86 9.34
C GLU A 72 13.61 17.46 8.69
N TYR A 73 12.72 17.14 7.76
CA TYR A 73 12.74 15.85 7.05
C TYR A 73 13.97 15.71 6.15
N SER A 74 14.33 16.76 5.43
CA SER A 74 15.58 16.74 4.65
C SER A 74 16.82 16.63 5.52
N GLU A 75 16.85 17.32 6.67
CA GLU A 75 17.95 17.24 7.64
C GLU A 75 18.03 15.82 8.25
N MET A 76 16.91 15.21 8.60
CA MET A 76 16.85 13.81 9.07
C MET A 76 17.35 12.84 7.99
N PHE A 77 16.91 12.99 6.74
CA PHE A 77 17.36 12.15 5.64
C PHE A 77 18.85 12.23 5.41
N LEU A 78 19.40 13.45 5.35
CA LEU A 78 20.85 13.65 5.22
C LEU A 78 21.65 13.06 6.39
N ASN A 79 21.13 13.16 7.60
CA ASN A 79 21.75 12.54 8.78
C ASN A 79 21.73 11.00 8.66
N ILE A 80 20.59 10.40 8.24
CA ILE A 80 20.48 8.96 8.02
C ILE A 80 21.52 8.47 6.99
N LEU A 81 21.75 9.24 5.91
CA LEU A 81 22.77 8.93 4.91
C LEU A 81 24.21 9.03 5.46
N GLN A 82 24.43 9.89 6.45
CA GLN A 82 25.75 10.16 7.04
C GLN A 82 26.03 9.35 8.32
N GLU A 83 25.03 8.74 8.92
CA GLU A 83 25.19 7.91 10.12
C GLU A 83 26.07 6.70 9.84
N LYS A 84 27.39 6.97 9.85
CA LYS A 84 28.41 5.95 10.01
C LYS A 84 28.57 5.71 11.52
N ASN A 85 27.98 4.66 12.01
CA ASN A 85 28.27 4.23 13.37
C ASN A 85 29.67 3.65 13.42
N TYR A 86 30.62 4.34 14.05
CA TYR A 86 32.03 3.99 14.06
C TYR A 86 32.37 2.75 14.92
N ASP A 87 31.41 2.23 15.68
CA ASP A 87 31.70 1.22 16.71
C ASP A 87 31.22 -0.19 16.43
N THR A 88 30.53 -0.47 15.33
CA THR A 88 30.07 -1.82 15.01
C THR A 88 30.29 -2.17 13.53
N LYS A 89 30.57 -3.42 13.23
CA LYS A 89 31.04 -3.90 11.94
C LYS A 89 30.02 -3.83 10.77
N ASN A 90 28.86 -3.17 10.92
CA ASN A 90 27.77 -3.20 9.94
C ASN A 90 26.96 -1.89 9.80
N ASP A 91 27.56 -0.72 9.89
CA ASP A 91 26.88 0.49 10.32
C ASP A 91 26.64 1.52 9.23
N TYR A 92 25.80 1.18 8.27
CA TYR A 92 25.09 2.17 7.46
C TYR A 92 23.62 2.13 7.84
N SER A 93 23.02 3.25 8.20
CA SER A 93 21.57 3.33 8.39
C SER A 93 20.81 3.20 7.07
N VAL A 94 21.47 3.47 5.93
CA VAL A 94 20.94 3.15 4.59
C VAL A 94 21.95 2.31 3.82
N LYS A 95 21.49 1.20 3.23
CA LYS A 95 22.27 0.35 2.34
C LYS A 95 21.62 0.32 0.97
N PHE A 96 22.37 0.77 -0.03
CA PHE A 96 21.95 0.67 -1.42
C PHE A 96 22.51 -0.62 -2.04
N HIS A 97 21.61 -1.44 -2.60
CA HIS A 97 21.94 -2.67 -3.28
C HIS A 97 21.67 -2.48 -4.78
N PRO A 98 22.67 -2.71 -5.67
CA PRO A 98 22.41 -2.75 -7.11
C PRO A 98 21.37 -3.81 -7.42
N GLY A 99 20.33 -3.46 -8.15
CA GLY A 99 19.16 -4.28 -8.37
C GLY A 99 19.49 -5.65 -8.95
N ASP A 100 19.43 -6.66 -8.12
CA ASP A 100 19.57 -8.06 -8.51
C ASP A 100 18.29 -8.87 -8.25
N CYS A 101 17.21 -8.20 -7.86
CA CYS A 101 15.90 -8.76 -7.52
C CYS A 101 15.91 -9.77 -6.36
N LYS A 102 17.01 -9.87 -5.61
CA LYS A 102 17.14 -10.79 -4.47
C LYS A 102 16.84 -10.13 -3.14
N ASN A 103 17.08 -8.84 -3.08
CA ASN A 103 16.78 -8.02 -1.91
C ASN A 103 15.40 -7.38 -2.08
N LYS A 104 14.82 -6.96 -0.98
CA LYS A 104 13.64 -6.08 -0.97
C LYS A 104 14.05 -4.78 -0.32
N SER A 105 13.53 -3.68 -0.85
CA SER A 105 13.60 -2.42 -0.13
C SER A 105 12.74 -2.52 1.12
N GLU A 106 13.31 -2.23 2.27
CA GLU A 106 12.60 -2.33 3.56
C GLU A 106 13.34 -1.59 4.68
N VAL A 107 12.60 -1.17 5.69
CA VAL A 107 13.19 -0.74 6.95
C VAL A 107 13.27 -1.94 7.89
N ARG A 108 14.47 -2.36 8.24
CA ARG A 108 14.71 -3.49 9.13
C ARG A 108 14.36 -3.17 10.58
N LYS A 109 14.20 -4.22 11.39
CA LYS A 109 13.91 -4.09 12.84
C LYS A 109 14.98 -3.34 13.63
N ASP A 110 16.23 -3.38 13.18
CA ASP A 110 17.36 -2.62 13.78
C ASP A 110 17.38 -1.16 13.33
N GLY A 111 16.46 -0.77 12.44
CA GLY A 111 16.35 0.57 11.90
C GLY A 111 17.23 0.85 10.68
N THR A 112 17.94 -0.16 10.16
CA THR A 112 18.63 -0.06 8.87
C THR A 112 17.60 0.01 7.75
N VAL A 113 17.82 0.89 6.78
CA VAL A 113 17.03 0.99 5.55
C VAL A 113 17.80 0.28 4.43
N ASP A 114 17.24 -0.76 3.86
CA ASP A 114 17.77 -1.40 2.66
C ASP A 114 17.02 -0.87 1.45
N ILE A 115 17.73 -0.45 0.41
CA ILE A 115 17.19 0.01 -0.87
C ILE A 115 17.79 -0.85 -1.98
N ASP A 116 16.94 -1.62 -2.66
CA ASP A 116 17.29 -2.29 -3.90
C ASP A 116 16.99 -1.34 -5.06
N TYR A 117 18.00 -0.87 -5.78
CA TYR A 117 17.86 0.16 -6.80
C TYR A 117 18.26 -0.33 -8.19
N PHE A 118 17.57 0.18 -9.21
CA PHE A 118 17.68 -0.24 -10.60
C PHE A 118 18.11 0.89 -11.53
N SER A 119 18.48 2.04 -11.00
CA SER A 119 18.77 3.28 -11.73
C SER A 119 17.58 3.72 -12.59
N THR A 120 16.40 3.72 -12.04
CA THR A 120 15.16 4.15 -12.69
C THR A 120 14.43 5.21 -11.87
N LEU A 121 13.42 5.84 -12.48
CA LEU A 121 12.56 6.78 -11.77
C LEU A 121 11.87 6.14 -10.54
N GLU A 122 11.61 4.82 -10.57
CA GLU A 122 11.03 4.10 -9.45
C GLU A 122 11.88 4.22 -8.18
N ASP A 123 13.20 4.36 -8.30
CA ASP A 123 14.11 4.45 -7.16
C ASP A 123 13.88 5.72 -6.34
N VAL A 124 13.48 6.83 -6.97
CA VAL A 124 13.14 8.08 -6.26
C VAL A 124 11.94 7.86 -5.34
N PHE A 125 10.94 7.13 -5.83
CA PHE A 125 9.76 6.77 -5.05
C PHE A 125 10.09 5.74 -3.96
N THR A 126 10.88 4.72 -4.29
CA THR A 126 11.32 3.69 -3.33
C THR A 126 12.10 4.30 -2.17
N ILE A 127 13.06 5.21 -2.47
CA ILE A 127 13.82 5.92 -1.43
C ILE A 127 12.86 6.74 -0.56
N THR A 128 11.97 7.51 -1.18
CA THR A 128 10.99 8.34 -0.44
C THR A 128 10.11 7.48 0.46
N HIS A 129 9.63 6.35 -0.04
CA HIS A 129 8.80 5.38 0.69
C HIS A 129 9.53 4.86 1.94
N GLU A 130 10.68 4.24 1.75
CA GLU A 130 11.41 3.59 2.84
C GLU A 130 11.94 4.60 3.87
N ILE A 131 12.37 5.78 3.42
CA ILE A 131 12.78 6.84 4.35
C ILE A 131 11.59 7.40 5.12
N THR A 132 10.42 7.50 4.54
CA THR A 132 9.21 7.89 5.27
C THR A 132 8.84 6.85 6.32
N HIS A 133 8.96 5.55 6.02
CA HIS A 133 8.85 4.51 7.04
C HIS A 133 9.85 4.70 8.17
N LYS A 134 11.09 5.09 7.85
CA LYS A 134 12.11 5.36 8.87
C LYS A 134 11.72 6.55 9.76
N PHE A 135 11.12 7.60 9.22
CA PHE A 135 10.63 8.74 10.00
C PHE A 135 9.46 8.35 10.92
N SER A 136 8.58 7.49 10.44
CA SER A 136 7.38 7.02 11.15
C SER A 136 7.60 5.74 11.96
N GLN A 137 8.82 5.19 12.00
CA GLN A 137 9.09 3.91 12.66
C GLN A 137 9.08 4.06 14.19
N PRO A 138 8.12 3.45 14.88
CA PRO A 138 8.09 3.46 16.34
C PRO A 138 9.18 2.56 16.91
N LYS A 139 9.73 2.95 18.05
CA LYS A 139 10.72 2.14 18.78
C LYS A 139 10.18 0.80 19.29
N ASN A 140 8.85 0.60 19.32
CA ASN A 140 8.19 -0.64 19.74
C ASN A 140 7.11 -1.06 18.74
N GLN A 141 7.38 -2.13 17.98
CA GLN A 141 6.62 -2.59 16.82
C GLN A 141 5.55 -3.64 17.16
N ASN A 142 4.41 -3.34 17.74
CA ASN A 142 3.42 -4.39 18.01
C ASN A 142 1.95 -3.99 17.80
N SER A 143 1.60 -3.23 16.74
CA SER A 143 0.20 -2.89 16.48
C SER A 143 -0.11 -2.90 15.00
N THR A 144 -1.12 -3.67 14.57
CA THR A 144 -1.65 -3.70 13.20
C THR A 144 -2.06 -2.29 12.70
N ILE A 145 -2.59 -1.46 13.59
CA ILE A 145 -2.96 -0.06 13.29
C ILE A 145 -1.74 0.74 12.83
N LYS A 146 -0.57 0.50 13.43
CA LYS A 146 0.67 1.19 13.03
C LYS A 146 1.13 0.81 11.64
N GLU A 147 0.94 -0.44 11.24
CA GLU A 147 1.37 -0.91 9.93
C GLU A 147 0.60 -0.23 8.80
N PHE A 148 -0.73 -0.17 8.88
CA PHE A 148 -1.48 0.49 7.81
C PHE A 148 -1.32 2.03 7.82
N LEU A 149 -1.10 2.66 8.98
CA LEU A 149 -0.81 4.10 9.06
C LEU A 149 0.61 4.41 8.57
N GLY A 150 1.56 3.51 8.78
CA GLY A 150 2.87 3.58 8.16
C GLY A 150 2.75 3.62 6.65
N GLU A 151 2.03 2.67 6.05
CA GLU A 151 1.78 2.65 4.60
C GLU A 151 0.96 3.88 4.14
N THR A 152 -0.03 4.34 4.92
CA THR A 152 -0.74 5.59 4.62
C THR A 152 0.21 6.77 4.49
N SER A 153 1.15 6.90 5.42
CA SER A 153 2.10 8.03 5.40
C SER A 153 3.06 7.94 4.22
N THR A 154 3.57 6.75 3.91
CA THR A 154 4.51 6.55 2.78
C THR A 154 3.83 6.75 1.44
N ILE A 155 2.66 6.18 1.23
CA ILE A 155 1.90 6.33 -0.03
C ILE A 155 1.43 7.78 -0.22
N SER A 156 1.04 8.48 0.87
CA SER A 156 0.75 9.92 0.78
C SER A 156 1.96 10.73 0.34
N MET A 157 3.15 10.40 0.84
CA MET A 157 4.39 11.05 0.41
C MET A 157 4.74 10.72 -1.04
N GLU A 158 4.45 9.51 -1.54
CA GLU A 158 4.59 9.17 -2.95
C GLU A 158 3.69 10.02 -3.85
N PHE A 159 2.40 10.21 -3.49
CA PHE A 159 1.49 11.08 -4.25
C PHE A 159 1.94 12.54 -4.27
N LEU A 160 2.44 13.04 -3.14
CA LEU A 160 3.01 14.40 -3.08
C LEU A 160 4.30 14.52 -3.89
N LEU A 161 5.11 13.46 -3.94
CA LEU A 161 6.31 13.41 -4.76
C LEU A 161 5.97 13.45 -6.26
N GLU A 162 4.91 12.75 -6.71
CA GLU A 162 4.42 12.84 -8.09
C GLU A 162 4.17 14.30 -8.48
N ASP A 163 3.37 15.01 -7.68
CA ASP A 163 3.07 16.42 -7.91
C ASP A 163 4.32 17.30 -7.86
N TYR A 164 5.24 17.03 -6.93
CA TYR A 164 6.49 17.76 -6.79
C TYR A 164 7.38 17.62 -8.03
N LEU A 165 7.57 16.39 -8.53
CA LEU A 165 8.41 16.13 -9.70
C LEU A 165 7.84 16.77 -10.98
N ILE A 166 6.53 16.73 -11.14
CA ILE A 166 5.84 17.40 -12.27
C ILE A 166 5.96 18.92 -12.18
N ASN A 167 5.64 19.50 -11.02
CA ASN A 167 5.59 20.94 -10.82
C ASN A 167 6.96 21.61 -10.92
N ASN A 168 8.02 20.88 -10.56
CA ASN A 168 9.40 21.37 -10.70
C ASN A 168 10.06 20.96 -12.03
N SER A 169 9.31 20.36 -12.94
CA SER A 169 9.79 19.97 -14.28
C SER A 169 10.96 19.00 -14.28
N TYR A 170 11.08 18.15 -13.25
CA TYR A 170 12.06 17.06 -13.25
C TYR A 170 11.70 16.02 -14.29
N TYR A 171 10.41 15.66 -14.35
CA TYR A 171 9.87 14.67 -15.28
C TYR A 171 8.56 15.16 -15.90
N ASP A 172 8.28 14.68 -17.10
CA ASP A 172 6.98 14.93 -17.70
C ASP A 172 5.91 14.01 -17.09
N LYS A 173 4.66 14.39 -17.30
CA LYS A 173 3.52 13.65 -16.76
C LYS A 173 3.44 12.20 -17.27
N ASN A 174 3.94 11.91 -18.48
CA ASN A 174 3.88 10.55 -19.05
C ASN A 174 4.86 9.61 -18.33
N GLU A 175 6.02 10.13 -17.94
CA GLU A 175 7.03 9.36 -17.20
C GLU A 175 6.51 9.01 -15.80
N ILE A 176 5.93 10.00 -15.10
CA ILE A 176 5.29 9.79 -13.79
C ILE A 176 4.10 8.84 -13.91
N SER A 177 3.30 8.91 -14.99
CA SER A 177 2.15 8.03 -15.18
C SER A 177 2.52 6.55 -15.30
N ILE A 178 3.72 6.24 -15.81
CA ILE A 178 4.22 4.85 -15.84
C ILE A 178 4.38 4.30 -14.42
N TYR A 179 5.02 5.06 -13.54
CA TYR A 179 5.15 4.69 -12.12
C TYR A 179 3.78 4.48 -11.49
N LYS A 180 2.90 5.47 -11.63
CA LYS A 180 1.55 5.44 -11.06
C LYS A 180 0.72 4.26 -11.56
N ASN A 181 0.75 3.97 -12.86
CA ASN A 181 0.07 2.80 -13.43
C ASN A 181 0.59 1.49 -12.85
N ASN A 182 1.91 1.33 -12.71
CA ASN A 182 2.51 0.14 -12.13
C ASN A 182 2.09 -0.03 -10.65
N ARG A 183 2.06 1.07 -9.89
CA ARG A 183 1.64 1.09 -8.49
C ARG A 183 0.15 0.72 -8.34
N LEU A 184 -0.72 1.30 -9.17
CA LEU A 184 -2.14 0.95 -9.18
C LEU A 184 -2.38 -0.52 -9.54
N HIS A 185 -1.62 -1.06 -10.51
CA HIS A 185 -1.68 -2.48 -10.85
C HIS A 185 -1.35 -3.38 -9.64
N GLU A 186 -0.35 -3.03 -8.84
CA GLU A 186 0.00 -3.76 -7.61
C GLU A 186 -1.09 -3.65 -6.56
N THR A 187 -1.63 -2.44 -6.38
CA THR A 187 -2.72 -2.20 -5.43
C THR A 187 -4.00 -2.99 -5.78
N VAL A 188 -4.33 -3.12 -7.09
CA VAL A 188 -5.43 -3.99 -7.56
C VAL A 188 -5.15 -5.46 -7.25
N ASP A 189 -3.90 -5.93 -7.40
CA ASP A 189 -3.54 -7.32 -7.06
C ASP A 189 -3.71 -7.59 -5.55
N ASP A 190 -3.34 -6.62 -4.70
CA ASP A 190 -3.53 -6.72 -3.26
C ASP A 190 -5.01 -6.68 -2.87
N ALA A 191 -5.77 -5.75 -3.43
CA ALA A 191 -7.21 -5.64 -3.20
C ALA A 191 -7.95 -6.91 -3.65
N GLY A 192 -7.60 -7.42 -4.84
CA GLY A 192 -8.16 -8.66 -5.37
C GLY A 192 -7.87 -9.87 -4.50
N ALA A 193 -6.66 -9.98 -3.96
CA ALA A 193 -6.32 -11.06 -3.04
C ALA A 193 -7.14 -10.98 -1.73
N ILE A 194 -7.37 -9.78 -1.19
CA ILE A 194 -8.22 -9.58 -0.02
C ILE A 194 -9.65 -10.04 -0.30
N LEU A 195 -10.24 -9.62 -1.42
CA LEU A 195 -11.59 -10.03 -1.79
C LEU A 195 -11.67 -11.55 -2.01
N PHE A 196 -10.66 -12.14 -2.66
CA PHE A 196 -10.57 -13.57 -2.85
C PHE A 196 -10.49 -14.33 -1.52
N GLU A 197 -9.64 -13.92 -0.61
CA GLU A 197 -9.47 -14.56 0.70
C GLU A 197 -10.71 -14.42 1.58
N ARG A 198 -11.43 -13.27 1.50
CA ARG A 198 -12.74 -13.10 2.15
C ARG A 198 -13.74 -14.15 1.68
N GLU A 199 -13.88 -14.31 0.38
CA GLU A 199 -14.82 -15.29 -0.18
C GLU A 199 -14.38 -16.73 0.14
N LEU A 200 -13.07 -16.99 0.11
CA LEU A 200 -12.52 -18.29 0.50
C LEU A 200 -12.85 -18.65 1.95
N LEU A 201 -12.77 -17.68 2.86
CA LEU A 201 -13.19 -17.88 4.27
C LEU A 201 -14.67 -18.16 4.42
N LYS A 202 -15.54 -17.45 3.69
CA LYS A 202 -16.99 -17.71 3.68
C LYS A 202 -17.29 -19.11 3.17
N LEU A 203 -16.62 -19.53 2.10
CA LEU A 203 -16.75 -20.89 1.56
C LEU A 203 -16.23 -21.95 2.53
N TYR A 204 -15.09 -21.69 3.18
CA TYR A 204 -14.53 -22.58 4.19
C TYR A 204 -15.52 -22.77 5.36
N GLN A 205 -16.12 -21.70 5.85
CA GLN A 205 -17.16 -21.78 6.88
C GLN A 205 -18.39 -22.55 6.42
N LYS A 206 -18.90 -22.26 5.20
CA LYS A 206 -20.07 -22.91 4.61
C LYS A 206 -19.86 -24.41 4.35
N SER A 207 -18.63 -24.81 4.02
CA SER A 207 -18.25 -26.22 3.80
C SER A 207 -17.81 -26.94 5.07
N ASN A 208 -18.06 -26.38 6.27
CA ASN A 208 -17.62 -26.92 7.54
C ASN A 208 -16.11 -27.22 7.60
N GLY A 209 -15.29 -26.34 7.05
CA GLY A 209 -13.84 -26.47 7.07
C GLY A 209 -13.26 -27.44 6.03
N ASN A 210 -14.02 -27.81 5.00
CA ASN A 210 -13.62 -28.77 3.98
C ASN A 210 -13.78 -28.19 2.57
N LEU A 211 -12.89 -27.30 2.15
CA LEU A 211 -12.82 -26.83 0.78
C LEU A 211 -12.30 -27.90 -0.14
N THR A 212 -12.98 -28.09 -1.26
CA THR A 212 -12.63 -29.00 -2.35
C THR A 212 -12.60 -28.23 -3.68
N GLN A 213 -12.06 -28.86 -4.72
CA GLN A 213 -12.09 -28.28 -6.06
C GLN A 213 -13.53 -27.99 -6.51
N ASP A 214 -14.45 -28.90 -6.26
CA ASP A 214 -15.84 -28.75 -6.69
C ASP A 214 -16.51 -27.54 -6.00
N VAL A 215 -16.26 -27.32 -4.69
CA VAL A 215 -16.79 -26.16 -3.97
C VAL A 215 -16.27 -24.84 -4.58
N LEU A 216 -15.00 -24.78 -4.95
CA LEU A 216 -14.44 -23.58 -5.59
C LEU A 216 -14.97 -23.37 -7.00
N LEU A 217 -15.09 -24.43 -7.81
CA LEU A 217 -15.64 -24.36 -9.15
C LEU A 217 -17.14 -23.98 -9.14
N ASP A 218 -17.93 -24.53 -8.24
CA ASP A 218 -19.33 -24.19 -8.08
C ASP A 218 -19.50 -22.71 -7.71
N TYR A 219 -18.62 -22.21 -6.83
CA TYR A 219 -18.62 -20.79 -6.48
C TYR A 219 -18.30 -19.91 -7.70
N LEU A 220 -17.22 -20.18 -8.42
CA LEU A 220 -16.85 -19.42 -9.62
C LEU A 220 -17.97 -19.45 -10.68
N ASN A 221 -18.62 -20.61 -10.87
CA ASN A 221 -19.73 -20.75 -11.79
C ASN A 221 -20.98 -19.97 -11.36
N SER A 222 -21.13 -19.68 -10.07
CA SER A 222 -22.25 -18.90 -9.52
C SER A 222 -22.05 -17.38 -9.60
N MET A 223 -20.82 -16.91 -9.88
CA MET A 223 -20.50 -15.48 -9.97
C MET A 223 -21.07 -14.86 -11.24
N ASN A 224 -21.34 -13.56 -11.17
CA ASN A 224 -21.63 -12.78 -12.37
C ASN A 224 -20.37 -12.68 -13.24
N LYS A 225 -20.43 -13.29 -14.44
CA LYS A 225 -19.28 -13.36 -15.37
C LYS A 225 -18.88 -12.01 -15.96
N ASP A 226 -19.77 -11.01 -15.91
CA ASP A 226 -19.51 -9.67 -16.41
C ASP A 226 -18.90 -8.75 -15.33
N SER A 227 -18.69 -9.25 -14.10
CA SER A 227 -18.10 -8.47 -13.04
C SER A 227 -16.57 -8.48 -13.12
N LYS A 228 -15.93 -7.35 -12.78
CA LYS A 228 -14.47 -7.25 -12.60
C LYS A 228 -13.95 -8.28 -11.59
N LEU A 229 -14.70 -8.51 -10.53
CA LEU A 229 -14.35 -9.48 -9.51
C LEU A 229 -14.26 -10.91 -10.07
N TYR A 230 -15.20 -11.31 -10.95
CA TYR A 230 -15.13 -12.60 -11.62
C TYR A 230 -13.87 -12.70 -12.49
N SER A 231 -13.61 -11.71 -13.34
CA SER A 231 -12.41 -11.68 -14.20
C SER A 231 -11.14 -11.82 -13.38
N LEU A 232 -11.05 -11.06 -12.29
CA LEU A 232 -9.91 -11.08 -11.38
C LEU A 232 -9.72 -12.48 -10.73
N PHE A 233 -10.80 -13.10 -10.25
CA PHE A 233 -10.73 -14.43 -9.63
C PHE A 233 -10.43 -15.52 -10.67
N PHE A 234 -10.97 -15.40 -11.87
CA PHE A 234 -10.69 -16.32 -12.95
C PHE A 234 -9.23 -16.27 -13.42
N GLU A 235 -8.68 -15.07 -13.55
CA GLU A 235 -7.30 -14.86 -14.03
C GLU A 235 -6.24 -15.09 -12.94
N ARG A 236 -6.53 -14.69 -11.70
CA ARG A 236 -5.53 -14.65 -10.62
C ARG A 236 -5.82 -15.60 -9.45
N GLY A 237 -6.99 -16.25 -9.43
CA GLY A 237 -7.39 -17.13 -8.32
C GLY A 237 -6.41 -18.26 -8.06
N GLU A 238 -5.86 -18.87 -9.11
CA GLU A 238 -4.83 -19.90 -8.97
C GLU A 238 -3.55 -19.35 -8.32
N LYS A 239 -3.12 -18.15 -8.70
CA LYS A 239 -1.96 -17.46 -8.08
C LYS A 239 -2.21 -17.23 -6.58
N TYR A 240 -3.40 -16.75 -6.20
CA TYR A 240 -3.75 -16.52 -4.79
C TYR A 240 -3.79 -17.83 -4.00
N LEU A 241 -4.45 -18.87 -4.50
CA LEU A 241 -4.48 -20.19 -3.86
C LEU A 241 -3.07 -20.77 -3.68
N ASN A 242 -2.24 -20.70 -4.71
CA ASN A 242 -0.86 -21.20 -4.66
C ASN A 242 -0.02 -20.40 -3.65
N SER A 243 -0.25 -19.11 -3.52
CA SER A 243 0.41 -18.29 -2.48
C SER A 243 0.03 -18.78 -1.09
N ILE A 244 -1.26 -18.95 -0.79
CA ILE A 244 -1.76 -19.45 0.50
C ILE A 244 -1.17 -20.82 0.83
N VAL A 245 -1.18 -21.75 -0.13
CA VAL A 245 -0.63 -23.10 0.07
C VAL A 245 0.88 -23.09 0.31
N ARG A 246 1.60 -22.20 -0.39
CA ARG A 246 3.06 -22.05 -0.26
C ARG A 246 3.46 -21.43 1.07
N THR A 247 2.77 -20.39 1.51
CA THR A 247 3.08 -19.68 2.75
C THR A 247 2.53 -20.40 3.99
N GLY A 248 1.51 -21.24 3.81
CA GLY A 248 0.80 -21.91 4.90
C GLY A 248 -0.13 -20.97 5.70
N ALA A 249 -0.45 -19.80 5.15
CA ALA A 249 -1.30 -18.78 5.77
C ALA A 249 -2.00 -17.90 4.71
N LEU A 250 -3.08 -17.24 5.12
CA LEU A 250 -3.70 -16.17 4.34
C LEU A 250 -2.76 -14.96 4.28
N SER A 251 -2.79 -14.23 3.17
CA SER A 251 -1.95 -13.05 2.96
C SER A 251 -2.59 -11.75 3.45
N PHE A 252 -3.85 -11.81 3.86
CA PHE A 252 -4.65 -10.67 4.30
C PHE A 252 -3.91 -9.70 5.25
N PRO A 253 -3.27 -10.16 6.35
CA PRO A 253 -2.64 -9.25 7.29
C PRO A 253 -1.48 -8.43 6.70
N GLN A 254 -0.90 -8.89 5.59
CA GLN A 254 0.18 -8.18 4.90
C GLN A 254 -0.34 -7.23 3.83
N ARG A 255 -1.47 -7.58 3.17
CA ARG A 255 -2.02 -6.83 2.03
C ARG A 255 -2.98 -5.72 2.46
N GLU A 256 -3.67 -5.91 3.59
CA GLU A 256 -4.63 -4.92 4.11
C GLU A 256 -4.01 -3.55 4.29
N ARG A 257 -2.76 -3.49 4.75
CA ARG A 257 -2.04 -2.25 5.00
C ARG A 257 -1.86 -1.41 3.73
N TYR A 258 -1.58 -2.05 2.58
CA TYR A 258 -1.45 -1.35 1.30
C TYR A 258 -2.79 -0.86 0.78
N VAL A 259 -3.85 -1.68 0.90
CA VAL A 259 -5.21 -1.31 0.49
C VAL A 259 -5.74 -0.15 1.32
N ILE A 260 -5.67 -0.26 2.65
CA ILE A 260 -6.08 0.82 3.56
C ILE A 260 -5.20 2.05 3.34
N GLY A 261 -3.88 1.85 3.26
CA GLY A 261 -2.89 2.89 3.04
C GLY A 261 -3.18 3.71 1.79
N THR A 262 -3.41 3.06 0.66
CA THR A 262 -3.72 3.72 -0.61
C THR A 262 -5.01 4.54 -0.55
N ILE A 263 -6.08 3.95 -0.01
CA ILE A 263 -7.38 4.64 0.07
C ILE A 263 -7.32 5.87 0.99
N ILE A 264 -6.65 5.77 2.13
CA ILE A 264 -6.51 6.92 3.04
C ILE A 264 -5.53 7.95 2.47
N ALA A 265 -4.47 7.52 1.79
CA ALA A 265 -3.52 8.40 1.12
C ALA A 265 -4.20 9.24 0.03
N SER A 266 -5.15 8.65 -0.73
CA SER A 266 -5.95 9.38 -1.72
C SER A 266 -6.80 10.48 -1.06
N ASP A 267 -7.40 10.23 0.11
CA ASP A 267 -8.15 11.25 0.88
C ASP A 267 -7.22 12.37 1.38
N PHE A 268 -6.01 12.05 1.85
CA PHE A 268 -5.03 13.06 2.22
C PHE A 268 -4.58 13.90 1.02
N HIS A 269 -4.29 13.25 -0.09
CA HIS A 269 -3.82 13.93 -1.30
C HIS A 269 -4.89 14.87 -1.88
N SER A 270 -6.15 14.42 -1.97
CA SER A 270 -7.28 15.27 -2.39
C SER A 270 -7.42 16.51 -1.48
N LYS A 271 -7.36 16.33 -0.14
CA LYS A 271 -7.43 17.44 0.81
C LYS A 271 -6.25 18.42 0.66
N ILE A 272 -5.03 17.93 0.44
CA ILE A 272 -3.84 18.76 0.27
C ILE A 272 -3.90 19.54 -1.05
N LYS A 273 -4.47 18.96 -2.10
CA LYS A 273 -4.74 19.69 -3.36
C LYS A 273 -5.73 20.83 -3.18
N GLU A 274 -6.77 20.63 -2.36
CA GLU A 274 -7.75 21.67 -2.03
C GLU A 274 -7.17 22.74 -1.10
N ASP A 275 -6.43 22.34 -0.06
CA ASP A 275 -5.78 23.21 0.91
C ASP A 275 -4.36 22.71 1.23
N PRO A 276 -3.32 23.36 0.70
CA PRO A 276 -1.92 22.97 0.98
C PRO A 276 -1.55 22.95 2.47
N ALA A 277 -2.29 23.64 3.35
CA ALA A 277 -2.05 23.59 4.78
C ALA A 277 -2.36 22.21 5.41
N GLU A 278 -3.17 21.39 4.75
CA GLU A 278 -3.46 20.01 5.19
C GLU A 278 -2.22 19.11 5.22
N VAL A 279 -1.14 19.44 4.51
CA VAL A 279 0.15 18.74 4.61
C VAL A 279 0.69 18.72 6.05
N GLN A 280 0.30 19.66 6.88
CA GLN A 280 0.68 19.69 8.31
C GLN A 280 0.05 18.53 9.08
N LYS A 281 -1.13 18.05 8.68
CA LYS A 281 -1.77 16.88 9.31
C LYS A 281 -1.02 15.60 8.95
N LEU A 282 -0.57 15.48 7.69
CA LEU A 282 0.28 14.36 7.27
C LEU A 282 1.62 14.38 8.02
N SER A 283 2.27 15.53 8.11
CA SER A 283 3.51 15.68 8.89
C SER A 283 3.30 15.33 10.36
N TYR A 284 2.18 15.75 10.95
CA TYR A 284 1.84 15.39 12.32
C TYR A 284 1.61 13.87 12.47
N LEU A 285 0.95 13.22 11.50
CA LEU A 285 0.81 11.75 11.50
C LEU A 285 2.16 11.05 11.52
N ILE A 286 3.09 11.45 10.64
CA ILE A 286 4.44 10.89 10.56
C ILE A 286 5.18 11.09 11.90
N ASP A 287 5.15 12.30 12.46
CA ASP A 287 5.79 12.62 13.73
C ASP A 287 5.20 11.81 14.90
N VAL A 288 3.86 11.66 14.96
CA VAL A 288 3.19 10.86 16.00
C VAL A 288 3.55 9.39 15.88
N LEU A 289 3.59 8.83 14.67
CA LEU A 289 4.00 7.45 14.45
C LEU A 289 5.45 7.20 14.88
N GLY A 290 6.35 8.16 14.63
CA GLY A 290 7.77 8.06 15.00
C GLY A 290 8.04 8.20 16.50
N HIS A 291 7.21 8.92 17.25
CA HIS A 291 7.47 9.28 18.64
C HIS A 291 6.60 8.56 19.69
N SER A 292 5.48 7.98 19.32
CA SER A 292 4.52 7.41 20.27
C SER A 292 4.43 5.89 20.26
N ASP A 293 4.30 5.32 21.45
CA ASP A 293 3.75 3.98 21.64
C ASP A 293 2.22 4.05 21.39
N ILE A 294 1.79 4.00 20.13
CA ILE A 294 0.37 3.91 19.80
C ILE A 294 -0.14 2.55 20.28
N THR A 295 -0.78 2.47 21.42
CA THR A 295 -1.07 1.19 22.06
C THR A 295 -2.54 0.90 22.32
N SER A 296 -3.48 1.80 22.09
CA SER A 296 -4.87 1.50 22.45
C SER A 296 -5.91 2.53 21.96
N SER A 297 -7.14 2.44 22.49
CA SER A 297 -8.28 3.31 22.17
C SER A 297 -8.01 4.82 22.28
N THR A 298 -7.00 5.25 23.04
CA THR A 298 -6.59 6.65 23.14
C THR A 298 -6.02 7.16 21.81
N ASP A 299 -5.41 6.29 21.06
CA ASP A 299 -4.70 6.57 19.81
C ASP A 299 -5.67 6.66 18.64
N LEU A 300 -6.70 5.79 18.59
CA LEU A 300 -7.78 5.93 17.63
C LEU A 300 -8.49 7.28 17.74
N LYS A 301 -8.66 7.83 18.95
CA LYS A 301 -9.20 9.19 19.13
C LYS A 301 -8.27 10.27 18.59
N THR A 302 -6.96 10.07 18.66
CA THR A 302 -5.99 10.98 18.06
C THR A 302 -6.06 10.92 16.54
N LEU A 303 -6.19 9.71 15.96
CA LEU A 303 -6.36 9.51 14.53
C LEU A 303 -7.69 10.09 14.01
N GLU A 304 -8.76 9.98 14.79
CA GLU A 304 -10.03 10.63 14.50
C GLU A 304 -9.90 12.16 14.45
N LYS A 305 -9.12 12.75 15.38
CA LYS A 305 -8.82 14.20 15.37
C LYS A 305 -7.99 14.64 14.17
N ILE A 306 -7.09 13.79 13.67
CA ILE A 306 -6.32 14.05 12.45
C ILE A 306 -7.25 13.96 11.22
N GLY A 307 -8.39 13.30 11.36
CA GLY A 307 -9.38 13.14 10.29
C GLY A 307 -9.16 11.91 9.43
N ILE A 308 -8.61 10.82 10.01
CA ILE A 308 -8.55 9.51 9.35
C ILE A 308 -9.98 9.01 9.12
N PRO A 309 -10.44 8.88 7.88
CA PRO A 309 -11.88 8.77 7.56
C PRO A 309 -12.52 7.44 8.01
N ILE A 310 -11.72 6.41 8.23
CA ILE A 310 -12.20 5.09 8.68
C ILE A 310 -12.19 4.94 10.21
N VAL A 311 -11.76 5.96 10.95
CA VAL A 311 -11.75 5.94 12.42
C VAL A 311 -12.88 6.80 12.95
N LYS A 312 -13.81 6.18 13.67
CA LYS A 312 -14.98 6.85 14.27
C LYS A 312 -15.31 6.25 15.63
N ASP A 313 -15.55 7.12 16.61
CA ASP A 313 -15.87 6.72 18.00
C ASP A 313 -14.79 5.81 18.63
N GLY A 314 -13.54 5.94 18.22
CA GLY A 314 -12.43 5.11 18.70
C GLY A 314 -12.45 3.66 18.19
N ASP A 315 -13.06 3.41 17.03
CA ASP A 315 -13.11 2.12 16.34
C ASP A 315 -12.92 2.30 14.83
N ILE A 316 -12.56 1.22 14.12
CA ILE A 316 -12.50 1.21 12.65
C ILE A 316 -13.91 0.91 12.12
N LYS A 317 -14.48 1.88 11.40
CA LYS A 317 -15.82 1.81 10.82
C LYS A 317 -15.80 2.37 9.40
N VAL A 318 -16.23 1.56 8.45
CA VAL A 318 -16.37 1.96 7.05
C VAL A 318 -17.86 2.10 6.74
N THR A 319 -18.36 3.34 6.85
CA THR A 319 -19.76 3.68 6.58
C THR A 319 -19.99 3.96 5.09
N ASP A 320 -21.24 3.93 4.63
CA ASP A 320 -21.58 4.27 3.24
C ASP A 320 -21.16 5.70 2.87
N GLU A 321 -21.25 6.64 3.80
CA GLU A 321 -20.74 8.02 3.62
C GLU A 321 -19.22 8.01 3.43
N THR A 322 -18.51 7.24 4.26
CA THR A 322 -17.06 7.07 4.15
C THR A 322 -16.69 6.43 2.80
N ILE A 323 -17.40 5.38 2.38
CA ILE A 323 -17.19 4.72 1.08
C ILE A 323 -17.37 5.73 -0.05
N SER A 324 -18.49 6.46 -0.09
CA SER A 324 -18.76 7.42 -1.16
C SER A 324 -17.67 8.47 -1.28
N LYS A 325 -17.22 9.02 -0.16
CA LYS A 325 -16.13 10.01 -0.14
C LYS A 325 -14.82 9.42 -0.64
N LEU A 326 -14.42 8.28 -0.10
CA LEU A 326 -13.16 7.62 -0.45
C LEU A 326 -13.13 7.14 -1.90
N THR A 327 -14.28 6.74 -2.44
CA THR A 327 -14.43 6.42 -3.86
C THR A 327 -14.09 7.63 -4.72
N THR A 328 -14.69 8.79 -4.44
CA THR A 328 -14.40 10.02 -5.18
C THR A 328 -12.92 10.40 -5.13
N CYS A 329 -12.30 10.38 -3.94
CA CYS A 329 -10.88 10.69 -3.80
C CYS A 329 -9.98 9.70 -4.58
N TYR A 330 -10.33 8.42 -4.56
CA TYR A 330 -9.58 7.40 -5.28
C TYR A 330 -9.75 7.51 -6.80
N GLU A 331 -10.97 7.77 -7.29
CA GLU A 331 -11.24 8.02 -8.71
C GLU A 331 -10.43 9.21 -9.24
N GLU A 332 -10.27 10.28 -8.47
CA GLU A 332 -9.43 11.42 -8.85
C GLU A 332 -7.97 11.00 -9.08
N GLU A 333 -7.44 10.09 -8.23
CA GLU A 333 -6.10 9.54 -8.43
C GLU A 333 -5.98 8.70 -9.69
N VAL A 334 -7.00 7.89 -9.99
CA VAL A 334 -7.04 7.03 -11.20
C VAL A 334 -7.18 7.87 -12.46
N ILE A 335 -8.09 8.84 -12.50
CA ILE A 335 -8.33 9.73 -13.65
C ILE A 335 -7.07 10.52 -14.01
N SER A 336 -6.29 10.92 -13.02
CA SER A 336 -5.02 11.60 -13.27
C SER A 336 -4.03 10.74 -14.08
N CYS A 337 -4.16 9.40 -14.06
CA CYS A 337 -3.38 8.49 -14.90
C CYS A 337 -3.92 8.36 -16.33
N GLU A 338 -5.25 8.34 -16.52
CA GLU A 338 -5.88 8.11 -17.82
C GLU A 338 -5.75 9.31 -18.75
N SER A 339 -5.83 10.52 -18.22
CA SER A 339 -5.75 11.76 -19.00
C SER A 339 -4.44 11.89 -19.80
N TYR A 340 -3.43 11.07 -19.51
CA TYR A 340 -2.15 11.04 -20.20
C TYR A 340 -2.10 10.08 -21.39
N LYS A 341 -2.96 9.05 -21.44
CA LYS A 341 -3.04 8.11 -22.58
C LYS A 341 -3.64 8.80 -23.82
N ASP A 342 -4.62 9.67 -23.64
CA ASP A 342 -5.34 10.32 -24.74
C ASP A 342 -4.51 11.38 -25.48
N SER A 343 -3.50 11.97 -24.83
CA SER A 343 -2.64 12.98 -25.46
C SER A 343 -1.68 12.40 -26.52
N LYS A 344 -1.41 11.10 -26.53
CA LYS A 344 -0.58 10.43 -27.55
C LYS A 344 -1.36 9.97 -28.78
N GLY A 345 -2.66 9.71 -28.64
CA GLY A 345 -3.54 9.29 -29.76
C GLY A 345 -3.80 10.37 -30.80
N SER A 346 -3.68 11.65 -30.45
CA SER A 346 -4.00 12.78 -31.35
C SER A 346 -2.82 13.35 -32.17
N LYS A 347 -1.59 12.83 -31.98
CA LYS A 347 -0.40 13.28 -32.72
C LYS A 347 0.03 12.41 -33.91
N ASN A 348 -0.70 11.31 -34.16
CA ASN A 348 -0.42 10.37 -35.27
C ASN A 348 -1.57 10.29 -36.28
N MET A 349 -2.24 11.41 -36.58
CA MET A 349 -3.10 11.55 -37.75
C MET A 349 -2.59 12.68 -38.62
#